data_c91540c8cc6e999659bb5174cd970e19
#
_entry.id   c91540c8cc6e999659bb5174cd970e19
#
_cell.length_a   1.000
_cell.length_b   1.000
_cell.length_c   1.000
_cell.angle_alpha   90.00
_cell.angle_beta   90.00
_cell.angle_gamma   90.00
#
_symmetry.space_group_name_H-M   'P 1'
#
loop_
_entity.id
_entity.type
_entity.pdbx_description
1 polymer ?
#
loop_
_entity_poly.entity_id
_entity_poly.type
_entity_poly.pdbx_seq_one_letter_code
_entity_poly.pdbx_strand_id
1 'polypeptide(L)'
;TRNFSWTTGITYSFNKNKVLSLPDEYKYTDLDGNDAWRIGGYIMSESGERIGGTAVGEPLGRIWGWKISHILQNDAEAASALYDSKSHGYRRSDGKSIAGRKDAGDYEWCNRPGSKRTADGKEQIDDEDMYCLGNVMPHSIGGIMNTFKYRNLSLSVYLDYALGHSIFNYMKSRFFSNTLGNSNSNLDKMVYDCWRYPGDSDAKYARFFPNDPDYGNRNFARTSDFSVEKADYLCLRDVSIYYDFPEKWMKNLWIKKLTVGVTGNTLYYWTGVSGSISPETGMGTGAGDSMYSSVAIGAAGNSSLAPTARKILFNVKITF
;
A
#
# COMPACT_ATOMS: atom_id res chain seq x y z
N THR A 1 -33.74 22.45 23.01
CA THR A 1 -34.10 22.19 24.41
C THR A 1 -32.98 22.65 25.33
N ARG A 2 -33.26 23.26 26.45
CA ARG A 2 -32.29 23.84 27.41
C ARG A 2 -31.18 22.89 27.89
N ASN A 3 -31.37 21.59 27.71
CA ASN A 3 -30.50 20.56 28.28
C ASN A 3 -29.72 19.74 27.23
N PHE A 4 -29.95 19.97 25.95
CA PHE A 4 -29.29 19.22 24.88
C PHE A 4 -28.70 20.16 23.83
N SER A 5 -27.46 19.93 23.45
CA SER A 5 -26.83 20.58 22.29
C SER A 5 -26.11 19.54 21.42
N TRP A 6 -26.16 19.77 20.15
CA TRP A 6 -25.42 19.00 19.13
C TRP A 6 -24.67 19.98 18.24
N THR A 7 -23.40 19.73 18.09
CA THR A 7 -22.53 20.51 17.21
C THR A 7 -21.84 19.55 16.27
N THR A 8 -21.90 19.84 14.97
CA THR A 8 -21.23 19.08 13.93
C THR A 8 -20.24 19.98 13.22
N GLY A 9 -19.02 19.51 13.06
CA GLY A 9 -17.98 20.09 12.22
C GLY A 9 -17.60 19.14 11.11
N ILE A 10 -17.50 19.64 9.87
CA ILE A 10 -17.08 18.86 8.71
C ILE A 10 -15.89 19.56 8.08
N THR A 11 -14.83 18.79 7.78
CA THR A 11 -13.69 19.24 7.02
C THR A 11 -13.58 18.38 5.76
N TYR A 12 -13.25 19.04 4.66
CA TYR A 12 -13.05 18.39 3.38
C TYR A 12 -11.90 19.10 2.66
N SER A 13 -10.99 18.30 2.09
CA SER A 13 -9.92 18.78 1.24
C SER A 13 -9.79 17.87 0.02
N PHE A 14 -9.64 18.48 -1.13
CA PHE A 14 -9.35 17.77 -2.37
C PHE A 14 -8.02 18.24 -2.93
N ASN A 15 -7.16 17.28 -3.26
CA ASN A 15 -5.84 17.55 -3.81
C ASN A 15 -5.70 16.90 -5.20
N LYS A 16 -5.33 17.72 -6.18
CA LYS A 16 -4.88 17.26 -7.49
C LYS A 16 -3.57 17.97 -7.78
N ASN A 17 -2.50 17.23 -7.80
CA ASN A 17 -1.17 17.78 -8.07
C ASN A 17 -0.70 17.45 -9.47
N LYS A 18 0.23 18.27 -9.96
CA LYS A 18 0.89 18.09 -11.23
C LYS A 18 2.29 18.69 -11.13
N VAL A 19 3.29 17.97 -11.57
CA VAL A 19 4.66 18.48 -11.66
C VAL A 19 4.72 19.51 -12.78
N LEU A 20 5.11 20.74 -12.45
CA LEU A 20 5.15 21.84 -13.41
C LEU A 20 6.54 22.00 -14.05
N SER A 21 7.60 21.73 -13.29
CA SER A 21 8.97 21.82 -13.78
C SER A 21 9.88 20.90 -13.00
N LEU A 22 10.96 20.49 -13.61
CA LEU A 22 12.09 19.78 -13.02
C LEU A 22 13.38 20.48 -13.44
N PRO A 23 14.48 20.32 -12.70
CA PRO A 23 15.79 20.86 -13.08
C PRO A 23 16.22 20.41 -14.47
N ASP A 24 16.98 21.26 -15.16
CA ASP A 24 17.41 21.02 -16.53
C ASP A 24 18.34 19.79 -16.68
N GLU A 25 19.00 19.38 -15.62
CA GLU A 25 19.80 18.14 -15.59
C GLU A 25 18.98 16.85 -15.87
N TYR A 26 17.65 16.92 -15.71
CA TYR A 26 16.72 15.81 -15.97
C TYR A 26 16.00 15.94 -17.31
N LYS A 27 16.45 16.89 -18.14
CA LYS A 27 15.93 17.11 -19.48
C LYS A 27 16.35 15.99 -20.44
N TYR A 28 15.45 15.65 -21.33
CA TYR A 28 15.71 14.76 -22.46
C TYR A 28 14.81 15.16 -23.62
N THR A 29 15.10 14.66 -24.80
CA THR A 29 14.22 14.80 -25.96
C THR A 29 13.32 13.60 -26.05
N ASP A 30 12.00 13.80 -26.14
CA ASP A 30 11.03 12.73 -26.33
C ASP A 30 11.03 12.21 -27.79
N LEU A 31 10.15 11.23 -28.07
CA LEU A 31 10.06 10.64 -29.41
C LEU A 31 9.54 11.60 -30.50
N ASP A 32 8.79 12.60 -30.09
CA ASP A 32 8.26 13.63 -30.98
C ASP A 32 9.25 14.77 -31.22
N GLY A 33 10.44 14.70 -30.60
CA GLY A 33 11.47 15.74 -30.71
C GLY A 33 11.29 16.92 -29.75
N ASN A 34 10.37 16.82 -28.78
CA ASN A 34 10.12 17.87 -27.81
C ASN A 34 11.02 17.71 -26.59
N ASP A 35 11.23 18.84 -25.92
CA ASP A 35 11.89 18.83 -24.62
C ASP A 35 10.95 18.23 -23.55
N ALA A 36 11.45 17.25 -22.82
CA ALA A 36 10.74 16.58 -21.73
C ALA A 36 11.64 16.47 -20.50
N TRP A 37 11.07 16.34 -19.32
CA TRP A 37 11.80 16.22 -18.06
C TRP A 37 11.25 15.06 -17.24
N ARG A 38 12.15 14.21 -16.74
CA ARG A 38 11.80 13.07 -15.89
C ARG A 38 12.91 12.77 -14.90
N ILE A 39 12.54 12.60 -13.64
CA ILE A 39 13.46 12.24 -12.55
C ILE A 39 13.06 10.91 -11.91
N GLY A 40 14.00 10.23 -11.31
CA GLY A 40 13.84 8.91 -10.69
C GLY A 40 14.04 7.77 -11.67
N GLY A 41 13.86 6.53 -11.21
CA GLY A 41 13.98 5.36 -12.07
C GLY A 41 12.94 5.39 -13.17
N TYR A 42 13.39 5.52 -14.38
CA TYR A 42 12.57 5.37 -15.57
C TYR A 42 12.95 4.10 -16.34
N ILE A 43 12.03 3.67 -17.14
CA ILE A 43 12.18 2.50 -18.02
C ILE A 43 12.17 3.02 -19.45
N MET A 44 13.02 2.45 -20.28
CA MET A 44 13.01 2.72 -21.73
C MET A 44 12.15 1.68 -22.42
N SER A 45 11.06 2.11 -23.05
CA SER A 45 10.27 1.24 -23.93
C SER A 45 11.06 0.92 -25.20
N GLU A 46 10.65 -0.13 -25.95
CA GLU A 46 11.25 -0.46 -27.26
C GLU A 46 11.15 0.70 -28.24
N SER A 47 10.10 1.50 -28.14
CA SER A 47 9.96 2.71 -28.93
C SER A 47 10.89 3.83 -28.51
N GLY A 48 11.65 3.67 -27.40
CA GLY A 48 12.53 4.70 -26.85
C GLY A 48 11.81 5.69 -25.93
N GLU A 49 10.55 5.48 -25.60
CA GLU A 49 9.82 6.31 -24.65
C GLU A 49 10.28 6.04 -23.23
N ARG A 50 10.47 7.10 -22.44
CA ARG A 50 10.74 6.99 -21.00
C ARG A 50 9.45 6.94 -20.22
N ILE A 51 9.22 5.84 -19.52
CA ILE A 51 8.07 5.64 -18.63
C ILE A 51 8.55 5.44 -17.18
N GLY A 52 7.64 5.57 -16.22
CA GLY A 52 8.01 5.46 -14.79
C GLY A 52 8.57 6.77 -14.22
N GLY A 53 9.07 6.72 -13.00
CA GLY A 53 9.58 7.91 -12.30
C GLY A 53 8.56 9.03 -12.11
N THR A 54 9.07 10.26 -12.02
CA THR A 54 8.29 11.51 -11.95
C THR A 54 8.58 12.37 -13.17
N ALA A 55 7.58 12.77 -13.93
CA ALA A 55 7.72 13.60 -15.11
C ALA A 55 6.93 14.91 -15.01
N VAL A 56 7.39 15.93 -15.74
CA VAL A 56 6.63 17.16 -15.94
C VAL A 56 5.30 16.81 -16.59
N GLY A 57 4.23 17.39 -16.08
CA GLY A 57 2.88 17.11 -16.57
C GLY A 57 2.14 15.99 -15.84
N GLU A 58 2.83 15.20 -15.05
CA GLU A 58 2.29 14.03 -14.34
C GLU A 58 2.08 14.31 -12.84
N PRO A 59 1.18 13.55 -12.17
CA PRO A 59 1.03 13.68 -10.73
C PRO A 59 2.23 13.06 -10.00
N LEU A 60 2.55 13.63 -8.83
CA LEU A 60 3.57 13.11 -7.94
C LEU A 60 3.05 11.88 -7.20
N GLY A 61 3.94 10.94 -6.84
CA GLY A 61 3.63 9.82 -5.94
C GLY A 61 3.09 8.56 -6.64
N ARG A 62 3.28 8.39 -7.94
CA ARG A 62 2.87 7.17 -8.66
C ARG A 62 3.73 5.98 -8.25
N ILE A 63 3.07 4.82 -8.12
CA ILE A 63 3.71 3.53 -7.85
C ILE A 63 3.71 2.72 -9.14
N TRP A 64 4.88 2.33 -9.59
CA TRP A 64 5.06 1.49 -10.77
C TRP A 64 5.44 0.08 -10.38
N GLY A 65 4.91 -0.91 -11.13
CA GLY A 65 5.19 -2.32 -10.90
C GLY A 65 4.54 -3.21 -11.93
N TRP A 66 4.76 -4.51 -11.78
CA TRP A 66 4.20 -5.52 -12.68
C TRP A 66 2.75 -5.83 -12.34
N LYS A 67 1.97 -6.09 -13.35
CA LYS A 67 0.58 -6.53 -13.20
C LYS A 67 0.49 -8.03 -13.42
N ILE A 68 -0.17 -8.74 -12.50
CA ILE A 68 -0.41 -10.16 -12.61
C ILE A 68 -1.48 -10.41 -13.68
N SER A 69 -1.20 -11.32 -14.59
CA SER A 69 -2.17 -11.81 -15.56
C SER A 69 -2.99 -12.95 -14.97
N HIS A 70 -2.33 -14.04 -14.61
CA HIS A 70 -2.95 -15.24 -14.02
C HIS A 70 -1.89 -16.12 -13.33
N ILE A 71 -2.33 -17.21 -12.74
CA ILE A 71 -1.46 -18.27 -12.21
C ILE A 71 -1.36 -19.37 -13.27
N LEU A 72 -0.14 -19.76 -13.63
CA LEU A 72 0.12 -20.86 -14.55
C LEU A 72 -0.35 -22.18 -13.93
N GLN A 73 -1.35 -22.82 -14.53
CA GLN A 73 -2.04 -23.95 -13.90
C GLN A 73 -1.33 -25.29 -14.07
N ASN A 74 -0.47 -25.41 -15.11
CA ASN A 74 0.20 -26.68 -15.43
C ASN A 74 1.50 -26.46 -16.20
N ASP A 75 2.26 -27.55 -16.39
CA ASP A 75 3.54 -27.51 -17.08
C ASP A 75 3.43 -27.11 -18.56
N ALA A 76 2.30 -27.35 -19.21
CA ALA A 76 2.10 -26.96 -20.59
C ALA A 76 1.94 -25.43 -20.72
N GLU A 77 1.18 -24.83 -19.83
CA GLU A 77 1.10 -23.36 -19.71
C GLU A 77 2.46 -22.75 -19.36
N ALA A 78 3.16 -23.32 -18.40
CA ALA A 78 4.49 -22.87 -18.02
C ALA A 78 5.52 -22.97 -19.16
N ALA A 79 5.41 -23.98 -20.01
CA ALA A 79 6.27 -24.14 -21.18
C ALA A 79 6.00 -23.10 -22.28
N SER A 80 4.77 -22.60 -22.37
CA SER A 80 4.34 -21.55 -23.30
C SER A 80 4.40 -20.14 -22.71
N ALA A 81 4.69 -20.01 -21.40
CA ALA A 81 4.77 -18.73 -20.72
C ALA A 81 5.85 -17.83 -21.31
N LEU A 82 5.66 -16.53 -21.19
CA LEU A 82 6.61 -15.54 -21.67
C LEU A 82 7.96 -15.69 -20.99
N TYR A 83 9.03 -15.50 -21.74
CA TYR A 83 10.37 -15.45 -21.19
C TYR A 83 10.50 -14.27 -20.22
N ASP A 84 11.14 -14.48 -19.09
CA ASP A 84 11.36 -13.44 -18.10
C ASP A 84 12.82 -13.49 -17.61
N SER A 85 13.63 -12.54 -18.04
CA SER A 85 15.05 -12.50 -17.74
C SER A 85 15.38 -12.45 -16.24
N LYS A 86 14.41 -12.03 -15.41
CA LYS A 86 14.53 -11.95 -13.95
C LYS A 86 14.01 -13.21 -13.25
N SER A 87 13.40 -14.13 -13.97
CA SER A 87 12.94 -15.40 -13.42
C SER A 87 14.07 -16.44 -13.42
N HIS A 88 14.16 -17.18 -12.35
CA HIS A 88 15.10 -18.28 -12.17
C HIS A 88 14.40 -19.65 -12.17
N GLY A 89 13.30 -19.79 -12.87
CA GLY A 89 12.39 -20.92 -12.91
C GLY A 89 12.97 -22.25 -12.42
N TYR A 90 12.49 -22.73 -11.30
CA TYR A 90 12.86 -24.02 -10.74
C TYR A 90 11.84 -25.07 -11.16
N ARG A 91 12.21 -25.97 -12.05
CA ARG A 91 11.35 -27.08 -12.45
C ARG A 91 11.19 -28.08 -11.30
N ARG A 92 9.93 -28.30 -10.90
CA ARG A 92 9.61 -29.36 -9.94
C ARG A 92 9.92 -30.76 -10.46
N SER A 93 9.79 -30.97 -11.76
CA SER A 93 9.89 -32.31 -12.39
C SER A 93 11.32 -32.85 -12.41
N ASP A 94 12.33 -32.02 -12.52
CA ASP A 94 13.73 -32.44 -12.65
C ASP A 94 14.71 -31.75 -11.70
N GLY A 95 14.21 -30.84 -10.85
CA GLY A 95 15.03 -30.13 -9.87
C GLY A 95 16.03 -29.13 -10.48
N LYS A 96 15.88 -28.79 -11.76
CA LYS A 96 16.80 -27.89 -12.45
C LYS A 96 16.25 -26.47 -12.49
N SER A 97 17.12 -25.52 -12.17
CA SER A 97 16.86 -24.11 -12.39
C SER A 97 17.18 -23.76 -13.85
N ILE A 98 16.26 -23.07 -14.52
CA ILE A 98 16.44 -22.59 -15.89
C ILE A 98 16.15 -21.09 -15.89
N ALA A 99 17.19 -20.30 -16.16
CA ALA A 99 17.07 -18.86 -16.25
C ALA A 99 16.02 -18.45 -17.30
N GLY A 100 15.20 -17.47 -16.95
CA GLY A 100 14.17 -16.93 -17.84
C GLY A 100 12.89 -17.74 -17.95
N ARG A 101 12.80 -18.90 -17.30
CA ARG A 101 11.61 -19.75 -17.33
C ARG A 101 10.78 -19.66 -16.07
N LYS A 102 9.50 -19.85 -16.25
CA LYS A 102 8.51 -19.99 -15.18
C LYS A 102 8.12 -21.47 -15.05
N ASP A 103 7.46 -21.78 -13.95
CA ASP A 103 7.02 -23.14 -13.63
C ASP A 103 5.51 -23.14 -13.29
N ALA A 104 4.88 -24.29 -13.31
CA ALA A 104 3.48 -24.40 -12.90
C ALA A 104 3.29 -23.86 -11.48
N GLY A 105 2.24 -23.06 -11.31
CA GLY A 105 1.95 -22.34 -10.07
C GLY A 105 2.59 -20.94 -9.97
N ASP A 106 3.46 -20.55 -10.88
CA ASP A 106 4.01 -19.20 -10.90
C ASP A 106 3.02 -18.19 -11.47
N TYR A 107 3.21 -16.89 -11.18
CA TYR A 107 2.49 -15.83 -11.86
C TYR A 107 2.99 -15.67 -13.30
N GLU A 108 2.05 -15.54 -14.23
CA GLU A 108 2.29 -14.90 -15.50
C GLU A 108 2.02 -13.41 -15.37
N TRP A 109 2.88 -12.59 -15.97
CA TRP A 109 2.81 -11.14 -15.93
C TRP A 109 2.15 -10.58 -17.20
N CYS A 110 1.47 -9.45 -17.07
CA CYS A 110 0.93 -8.75 -18.22
C CYS A 110 2.07 -8.15 -19.05
N ASN A 111 2.14 -8.55 -20.30
CA ASN A 111 3.02 -7.97 -21.31
C ASN A 111 2.41 -6.69 -21.89
N ARG A 112 3.19 -5.63 -22.06
CA ARG A 112 2.72 -4.42 -22.73
C ARG A 112 2.86 -4.56 -24.24
N PRO A 113 1.90 -4.03 -25.04
CA PRO A 113 2.07 -3.99 -26.49
C PRO A 113 3.35 -3.26 -26.87
N GLY A 114 4.17 -3.88 -27.74
CA GLY A 114 5.43 -3.32 -28.20
C GLY A 114 6.63 -3.56 -27.27
N SER A 115 6.48 -4.40 -26.24
CA SER A 115 7.59 -4.80 -25.36
C SER A 115 8.66 -5.62 -26.10
N LYS A 116 9.81 -5.73 -25.48
CA LYS A 116 10.98 -6.42 -26.06
C LYS A 116 10.70 -7.87 -26.41
N ARG A 117 11.48 -8.33 -27.36
CA ARG A 117 11.54 -9.72 -27.77
C ARG A 117 12.94 -10.28 -27.55
N THR A 118 13.02 -11.57 -27.29
CA THR A 118 14.28 -12.31 -27.25
C THR A 118 14.95 -12.28 -28.64
N ALA A 119 16.23 -12.63 -28.71
CA ALA A 119 16.98 -12.68 -29.96
C ALA A 119 16.34 -13.61 -31.01
N ASP A 120 15.61 -14.62 -30.57
CA ASP A 120 14.84 -15.55 -31.40
C ASP A 120 13.37 -15.10 -31.64
N GLY A 121 13.06 -13.84 -31.33
CA GLY A 121 11.78 -13.21 -31.65
C GLY A 121 10.61 -13.55 -30.73
N LYS A 122 10.85 -14.23 -29.61
CA LYS A 122 9.81 -14.53 -28.61
C LYS A 122 9.50 -13.32 -27.76
N GLU A 123 8.26 -13.15 -27.40
CA GLU A 123 7.85 -12.13 -26.43
C GLU A 123 8.45 -12.42 -25.06
N GLN A 124 8.86 -11.38 -24.38
CA GLN A 124 9.48 -11.47 -23.05
C GLN A 124 8.88 -10.45 -22.10
N ILE A 125 8.98 -10.74 -20.82
CA ILE A 125 8.64 -9.82 -19.72
C ILE A 125 9.92 -9.14 -19.24
N ASP A 126 9.88 -7.82 -19.15
CA ASP A 126 10.97 -7.02 -18.59
C ASP A 126 10.46 -5.77 -17.85
N ASP A 127 11.36 -4.82 -17.59
CA ASP A 127 11.01 -3.60 -16.85
C ASP A 127 10.07 -2.66 -17.64
N GLU A 128 10.00 -2.82 -18.95
CA GLU A 128 9.12 -2.03 -19.82
C GLU A 128 7.65 -2.43 -19.69
N ASP A 129 7.39 -3.62 -19.13
CA ASP A 129 6.04 -4.14 -18.87
C ASP A 129 5.42 -3.62 -17.57
N MET A 130 6.08 -2.70 -16.87
CA MET A 130 5.51 -2.12 -15.68
C MET A 130 4.34 -1.19 -15.99
N TYR A 131 3.36 -1.19 -15.09
CA TYR A 131 2.16 -0.37 -15.09
C TYR A 131 2.14 0.58 -13.89
N CYS A 132 1.44 1.70 -14.03
CA CYS A 132 1.11 2.52 -12.87
C CYS A 132 0.02 1.80 -12.06
N LEU A 133 0.39 1.26 -10.90
CA LEU A 133 -0.49 0.46 -10.03
C LEU A 133 -1.26 1.32 -9.04
N GLY A 134 -0.84 2.56 -8.83
CA GLY A 134 -1.51 3.47 -7.90
C GLY A 134 -0.73 4.74 -7.64
N ASN A 135 -1.22 5.51 -6.69
CA ASN A 135 -0.59 6.74 -6.23
C ASN A 135 -0.64 6.79 -4.70
N VAL A 136 0.45 7.22 -4.05
CA VAL A 136 0.51 7.34 -2.59
C VAL A 136 -0.18 8.58 -2.04
N MET A 137 -0.48 9.55 -2.90
CA MET A 137 -1.12 10.80 -2.50
C MET A 137 -2.64 10.64 -2.56
N PRO A 138 -3.37 10.81 -1.45
CA PRO A 138 -4.82 10.78 -1.49
C PRO A 138 -5.37 11.97 -2.28
N HIS A 139 -6.42 11.72 -3.03
CA HIS A 139 -7.15 12.77 -3.73
C HIS A 139 -8.07 13.53 -2.80
N SER A 140 -8.65 12.88 -1.81
CA SER A 140 -9.59 13.49 -0.86
C SER A 140 -9.26 13.06 0.56
N ILE A 141 -9.20 14.04 1.44
CA ILE A 141 -9.04 13.85 2.88
C ILE A 141 -10.05 14.71 3.61
N GLY A 142 -10.49 14.25 4.76
CA GLY A 142 -11.42 15.04 5.55
C GLY A 142 -11.80 14.37 6.84
N GLY A 143 -12.74 15.00 7.54
CA GLY A 143 -13.23 14.44 8.78
C GLY A 143 -14.56 15.04 9.21
N ILE A 144 -15.24 14.31 10.07
CA ILE A 144 -16.52 14.70 10.66
C ILE A 144 -16.40 14.59 12.17
N MET A 145 -16.60 15.70 12.85
CA MET A 145 -16.64 15.77 14.30
C MET A 145 -18.05 16.03 14.76
N ASN A 146 -18.57 15.21 15.64
CA ASN A 146 -19.84 15.39 16.30
C ASN A 146 -19.63 15.51 17.80
N THR A 147 -20.22 16.54 18.41
CA THR A 147 -20.23 16.74 19.86
C THR A 147 -21.66 16.83 20.34
N PHE A 148 -22.02 15.94 21.22
CA PHE A 148 -23.32 15.87 21.87
C PHE A 148 -23.16 16.23 23.34
N LYS A 149 -23.96 17.17 23.83
CA LYS A 149 -23.99 17.49 25.25
C LYS A 149 -25.45 17.32 25.76
N TYR A 150 -25.57 16.56 26.81
CA TYR A 150 -26.83 16.42 27.50
C TYR A 150 -26.59 16.61 29.00
N ARG A 151 -27.10 17.74 29.53
CA ARG A 151 -26.85 18.14 30.92
C ARG A 151 -25.32 18.13 31.21
N ASN A 152 -24.90 17.24 32.09
CA ASN A 152 -23.49 17.10 32.55
C ASN A 152 -22.68 16.10 31.73
N LEU A 153 -23.30 15.41 30.78
CA LEU A 153 -22.65 14.43 29.92
C LEU A 153 -22.28 15.05 28.58
N SER A 154 -21.05 14.84 28.15
CA SER A 154 -20.56 15.21 26.83
C SER A 154 -20.02 13.98 26.12
N LEU A 155 -20.41 13.79 24.86
CA LEU A 155 -19.90 12.76 23.96
C LEU A 155 -19.36 13.47 22.72
N SER A 156 -18.11 13.21 22.39
CA SER A 156 -17.51 13.63 21.11
C SER A 156 -17.11 12.41 20.29
N VAL A 157 -17.40 12.43 19.00
CA VAL A 157 -17.02 11.39 18.06
C VAL A 157 -16.36 12.06 16.85
N TYR A 158 -15.14 11.66 16.55
CA TYR A 158 -14.40 12.13 15.40
C TYR A 158 -14.08 10.98 14.44
N LEU A 159 -14.53 11.15 13.22
CA LEU A 159 -14.23 10.27 12.09
C LEU A 159 -13.36 11.04 11.09
N ASP A 160 -12.32 10.42 10.61
CA ASP A 160 -11.51 10.96 9.50
C ASP A 160 -11.35 9.92 8.39
N TYR A 161 -11.06 10.40 7.19
CA TYR A 161 -10.91 9.55 6.03
C TYR A 161 -9.83 10.07 5.07
N ALA A 162 -9.26 9.16 4.29
CA ALA A 162 -8.50 9.46 3.09
C ALA A 162 -8.89 8.50 1.97
N LEU A 163 -9.07 9.04 0.77
CA LEU A 163 -9.52 8.29 -0.40
C LEU A 163 -8.64 8.57 -1.61
N GLY A 164 -8.54 7.60 -2.48
CA GLY A 164 -7.86 7.70 -3.77
C GLY A 164 -6.34 7.52 -3.68
N HIS A 165 -5.84 6.81 -2.66
CA HIS A 165 -4.42 6.49 -2.55
C HIS A 165 -4.16 5.00 -2.46
N SER A 166 -2.92 4.64 -2.72
CA SER A 166 -2.42 3.26 -2.66
C SER A 166 -1.15 3.21 -1.85
N ILE A 167 -0.89 2.06 -1.27
CA ILE A 167 0.36 1.78 -0.56
C ILE A 167 1.03 0.55 -1.13
N PHE A 168 2.35 0.50 -1.01
CA PHE A 168 3.10 -0.74 -1.19
C PHE A 168 3.13 -1.49 0.14
N ASN A 169 2.42 -2.60 0.23
CA ASN A 169 2.37 -3.43 1.43
C ASN A 169 3.61 -4.34 1.50
N TYR A 170 4.71 -3.78 1.99
CA TYR A 170 5.98 -4.49 2.12
C TYR A 170 5.86 -5.72 3.03
N MET A 171 5.08 -5.64 4.10
CA MET A 171 4.91 -6.78 5.02
C MET A 171 4.27 -7.97 4.32
N LYS A 172 3.25 -7.69 3.48
CA LYS A 172 2.64 -8.74 2.65
C LYS A 172 3.66 -9.36 1.71
N SER A 173 4.39 -8.54 0.96
CA SER A 173 5.46 -9.02 0.08
C SER A 173 6.52 -9.81 0.87
N ARG A 174 6.96 -9.31 2.01
CA ARG A 174 7.98 -9.94 2.84
C ARG A 174 7.55 -11.28 3.41
N PHE A 175 6.33 -11.40 3.94
CA PHE A 175 5.85 -12.66 4.53
C PHE A 175 5.65 -13.76 3.49
N PHE A 176 5.51 -13.42 2.22
CA PHE A 176 5.44 -14.39 1.13
C PHE A 176 6.79 -14.64 0.44
N SER A 177 7.65 -13.64 0.35
CA SER A 177 8.96 -13.76 -0.30
C SER A 177 10.06 -14.23 0.64
N ASN A 178 9.87 -14.07 1.95
CA ASN A 178 10.88 -14.42 2.93
C ASN A 178 10.93 -15.93 3.12
N THR A 179 12.01 -16.42 2.78
CA THR A 179 12.40 -17.79 2.64
C THR A 179 12.61 -18.50 3.95
N LEU A 180 12.18 -19.72 4.01
CA LEU A 180 12.40 -20.64 5.12
C LEU A 180 13.90 -20.91 5.42
N GLY A 181 14.82 -20.37 4.65
CA GLY A 181 16.25 -20.62 4.80
C GLY A 181 17.04 -19.56 5.56
N ASN A 182 16.65 -18.28 5.47
CA ASN A 182 17.49 -17.18 5.91
C ASN A 182 16.86 -16.24 6.95
N SER A 183 15.62 -16.42 7.31
CA SER A 183 15.02 -15.62 8.37
C SER A 183 14.11 -16.46 9.27
N ASN A 184 14.16 -16.18 10.55
CA ASN A 184 13.27 -16.74 11.56
C ASN A 184 11.87 -16.11 11.53
N SER A 185 11.42 -15.64 10.36
CA SER A 185 10.14 -14.97 10.21
C SER A 185 9.03 -16.00 9.99
N ASN A 186 7.94 -15.84 10.71
CA ASN A 186 6.73 -16.62 10.47
C ASN A 186 6.09 -16.21 9.14
N LEU A 187 5.48 -17.16 8.45
CA LEU A 187 4.68 -16.91 7.26
C LEU A 187 3.26 -16.48 7.65
N ASP A 188 2.63 -15.66 6.80
CA ASP A 188 1.21 -15.36 6.93
C ASP A 188 0.38 -16.62 6.61
N LYS A 189 -0.76 -16.78 7.30
CA LYS A 189 -1.71 -17.87 7.03
C LYS A 189 -2.24 -17.90 5.60
N MET A 190 -2.18 -16.78 4.89
CA MET A 190 -2.55 -16.67 3.46
C MET A 190 -1.73 -17.63 2.58
N VAL A 191 -0.61 -18.14 3.05
CA VAL A 191 0.19 -19.16 2.33
C VAL A 191 -0.62 -20.45 2.06
N TYR A 192 -1.66 -20.72 2.85
CA TYR A 192 -2.57 -21.84 2.61
C TYR A 192 -3.46 -21.65 1.38
N ASP A 193 -3.63 -20.42 0.89
CA ASP A 193 -4.38 -20.09 -0.31
C ASP A 193 -3.47 -20.03 -1.57
N CYS A 194 -2.19 -20.40 -1.43
CA CYS A 194 -1.26 -20.50 -2.56
C CYS A 194 -1.52 -21.78 -3.38
N TRP A 195 -1.23 -21.68 -4.68
CA TRP A 195 -1.29 -22.83 -5.59
C TRP A 195 -0.41 -24.00 -5.12
N ARG A 196 -0.92 -25.23 -5.19
CA ARG A 196 -0.29 -26.45 -4.62
C ARG A 196 -0.10 -27.56 -5.61
N TYR A 197 -0.98 -27.70 -6.60
CA TYR A 197 -0.97 -28.79 -7.56
C TYR A 197 -1.56 -28.35 -8.91
N PRO A 198 -1.21 -29.03 -10.01
CA PRO A 198 -1.75 -28.72 -11.32
C PRO A 198 -3.27 -28.73 -11.33
N GLY A 199 -3.87 -27.63 -11.84
CA GLY A 199 -5.31 -27.45 -11.86
C GLY A 199 -5.94 -26.95 -10.54
N ASP A 200 -5.15 -26.45 -9.59
CA ASP A 200 -5.66 -25.80 -8.35
C ASP A 200 -6.28 -24.43 -8.69
N SER A 201 -7.49 -24.48 -9.27
CA SER A 201 -8.24 -23.28 -9.71
C SER A 201 -8.73 -22.41 -8.54
N ASP A 202 -8.77 -22.96 -7.32
CA ASP A 202 -9.20 -22.25 -6.12
C ASP A 202 -8.07 -21.43 -5.49
N ALA A 203 -6.84 -21.62 -5.96
CA ALA A 203 -5.68 -20.89 -5.50
C ALA A 203 -5.81 -19.39 -5.79
N LYS A 204 -5.67 -18.58 -4.75
CA LYS A 204 -5.71 -17.11 -4.86
C LYS A 204 -4.35 -16.51 -5.21
N TYR A 205 -3.28 -17.23 -4.86
CA TYR A 205 -1.91 -16.76 -4.98
C TYR A 205 -1.06 -17.78 -5.70
N ALA A 206 0.00 -17.30 -6.35
CA ALA A 206 1.01 -18.17 -6.93
C ALA A 206 1.56 -19.17 -5.91
N ARG A 207 2.23 -20.20 -6.39
CA ARG A 207 2.88 -21.17 -5.51
C ARG A 207 3.85 -20.48 -4.55
N PHE A 208 3.85 -20.94 -3.32
CA PHE A 208 4.87 -20.57 -2.36
C PHE A 208 6.16 -21.35 -2.67
N PHE A 209 7.25 -20.60 -2.89
CA PHE A 209 8.55 -21.18 -3.16
C PHE A 209 9.60 -20.61 -2.19
N PRO A 210 10.26 -21.45 -1.39
CA PRO A 210 11.38 -21.01 -0.56
C PRO A 210 12.47 -20.35 -1.43
N ASN A 211 13.02 -19.23 -1.00
CA ASN A 211 14.01 -18.45 -1.75
C ASN A 211 13.52 -17.93 -3.12
N ASP A 212 12.23 -17.58 -3.21
CA ASP A 212 11.67 -16.97 -4.41
C ASP A 212 12.48 -15.82 -5.00
N PRO A 213 13.12 -14.90 -4.21
CA PRO A 213 14.00 -13.88 -4.75
C PRO A 213 15.22 -14.40 -5.51
N ASP A 214 15.74 -15.57 -5.12
CA ASP A 214 17.00 -16.09 -5.63
C ASP A 214 16.81 -17.20 -6.66
N TYR A 215 15.78 -18.04 -6.46
CA TYR A 215 15.61 -19.29 -7.20
C TYR A 215 14.25 -19.47 -7.85
N GLY A 216 13.33 -18.54 -7.64
CA GLY A 216 11.97 -18.60 -8.16
C GLY A 216 11.66 -17.58 -9.23
N ASN A 217 10.38 -17.45 -9.54
CA ASN A 217 9.85 -16.45 -10.46
C ASN A 217 9.74 -15.05 -9.82
N ARG A 218 10.15 -14.89 -8.57
CA ARG A 218 9.95 -13.68 -7.76
C ARG A 218 8.48 -13.29 -7.65
N ASN A 219 7.61 -14.28 -7.52
CA ASN A 219 6.16 -14.12 -7.45
C ASN A 219 5.73 -13.05 -6.45
N PHE A 220 6.39 -13.00 -5.28
CA PHE A 220 6.05 -12.10 -4.18
C PHE A 220 7.11 -11.04 -3.91
N ALA A 221 8.29 -11.17 -4.49
CA ALA A 221 9.42 -10.25 -4.28
C ALA A 221 9.38 -9.03 -5.21
N ARG A 222 8.59 -9.07 -6.28
CA ARG A 222 8.41 -7.94 -7.20
C ARG A 222 7.38 -6.96 -6.66
N THR A 223 7.60 -5.68 -6.94
CA THR A 223 6.54 -4.69 -6.79
C THR A 223 5.46 -4.98 -7.83
N SER A 224 4.31 -5.43 -7.37
CA SER A 224 3.21 -5.84 -8.25
C SER A 224 1.86 -5.50 -7.60
N ASP A 225 0.78 -5.71 -8.34
CA ASP A 225 -0.57 -5.56 -7.82
C ASP A 225 -0.92 -6.56 -6.71
N PHE A 226 -0.07 -7.57 -6.46
CA PHE A 226 -0.12 -8.35 -5.22
C PHE A 226 0.25 -7.51 -3.99
N SER A 227 1.28 -6.68 -4.09
CA SER A 227 1.85 -5.92 -2.97
C SER A 227 1.40 -4.46 -2.93
N VAL A 228 0.88 -3.93 -4.04
CA VAL A 228 0.30 -2.58 -4.08
C VAL A 228 -1.20 -2.67 -3.83
N GLU A 229 -1.64 -2.08 -2.73
CA GLU A 229 -3.03 -2.14 -2.29
C GLU A 229 -3.66 -0.75 -2.25
N LYS A 230 -4.97 -0.68 -2.53
CA LYS A 230 -5.75 0.54 -2.28
C LYS A 230 -5.84 0.75 -0.78
N ALA A 231 -5.46 1.96 -0.34
CA ALA A 231 -5.38 2.29 1.07
C ALA A 231 -6.49 3.26 1.52
N ASP A 232 -7.54 3.35 0.76
CA ASP A 232 -8.73 4.09 1.16
C ASP A 232 -9.19 3.67 2.55
N TYR A 233 -9.47 4.64 3.41
CA TYR A 233 -9.94 4.34 4.75
C TYR A 233 -10.95 5.35 5.27
N LEU A 234 -11.76 4.88 6.21
CA LEU A 234 -12.49 5.66 7.20
C LEU A 234 -12.00 5.20 8.58
N CYS A 235 -11.65 6.15 9.44
CA CYS A 235 -11.15 5.86 10.78
C CYS A 235 -12.07 6.44 11.85
N LEU A 236 -12.45 5.62 12.83
CA LEU A 236 -12.99 6.11 14.08
C LEU A 236 -11.84 6.60 14.94
N ARG A 237 -11.49 7.88 14.75
CA ARG A 237 -10.27 8.47 15.28
C ARG A 237 -10.31 8.77 16.76
N ASP A 238 -11.42 9.32 17.20
CA ASP A 238 -11.60 9.68 18.61
C ASP A 238 -13.03 9.49 19.05
N VAL A 239 -13.20 8.88 20.20
CA VAL A 239 -14.47 8.84 20.93
C VAL A 239 -14.19 9.23 22.36
N SER A 240 -14.73 10.36 22.78
CA SER A 240 -14.52 10.91 24.12
C SER A 240 -15.85 11.08 24.86
N ILE A 241 -15.92 10.55 26.06
CA ILE A 241 -17.08 10.70 26.96
C ILE A 241 -16.59 11.38 28.22
N TYR A 242 -17.22 12.50 28.57
CA TYR A 242 -16.91 13.27 29.77
C TYR A 242 -18.17 13.51 30.59
N TYR A 243 -18.03 13.44 31.90
CA TYR A 243 -19.07 13.77 32.87
C TYR A 243 -18.59 14.84 33.85
N ASP A 244 -19.31 15.96 33.86
CA ASP A 244 -19.10 17.05 34.82
C ASP A 244 -19.96 16.77 36.07
N PHE A 245 -19.32 16.57 37.21
CA PHE A 245 -20.06 16.34 38.45
C PHE A 245 -20.78 17.61 38.89
N PRO A 246 -22.06 17.49 39.40
CA PRO A 246 -22.79 18.63 39.88
C PRO A 246 -22.10 19.34 41.04
N GLU A 247 -22.04 20.66 41.01
CA GLU A 247 -21.40 21.47 42.09
C GLU A 247 -21.90 21.16 43.50
N LYS A 248 -23.17 20.78 43.60
CA LYS A 248 -23.79 20.41 44.90
C LYS A 248 -23.09 19.24 45.59
N TRP A 249 -22.41 18.36 44.86
CA TRP A 249 -21.67 17.23 45.42
C TRP A 249 -20.32 17.65 45.99
N MET A 250 -19.82 18.83 45.61
CA MET A 250 -18.51 19.34 45.93
C MET A 250 -18.54 20.49 46.99
N LYS A 251 -19.72 20.92 47.39
CA LYS A 251 -19.89 22.06 48.31
C LYS A 251 -19.10 21.97 49.63
N ASN A 252 -18.84 20.76 50.09
CA ASN A 252 -18.05 20.52 51.34
C ASN A 252 -16.61 20.13 51.06
N LEU A 253 -16.19 20.17 49.79
CA LEU A 253 -14.82 19.86 49.37
C LEU A 253 -14.15 21.15 48.84
N TRP A 254 -12.83 21.22 48.92
CA TRP A 254 -12.07 22.33 48.35
C TRP A 254 -12.03 22.35 46.82
N ILE A 255 -12.91 21.61 46.21
CA ILE A 255 -12.99 21.38 44.75
C ILE A 255 -14.14 22.21 44.19
N LYS A 256 -13.85 23.09 43.23
CA LYS A 256 -14.86 23.88 42.52
C LYS A 256 -15.49 23.11 41.39
N LYS A 257 -14.70 22.28 40.70
CA LYS A 257 -15.20 21.49 39.55
C LYS A 257 -14.44 20.16 39.46
N LEU A 258 -15.18 19.08 39.22
CA LEU A 258 -14.65 17.76 38.94
C LEU A 258 -15.25 17.27 37.61
N THR A 259 -14.39 16.92 36.66
CA THR A 259 -14.76 16.27 35.40
C THR A 259 -14.01 14.95 35.29
N VAL A 260 -14.72 13.89 34.97
CA VAL A 260 -14.13 12.57 34.69
C VAL A 260 -14.49 12.18 33.27
N GLY A 261 -13.56 11.57 32.56
CA GLY A 261 -13.79 11.14 31.20
C GLY A 261 -12.93 9.99 30.74
N VAL A 262 -13.36 9.40 29.67
CA VAL A 262 -12.64 8.35 28.94
C VAL A 262 -12.54 8.76 27.48
N THR A 263 -11.36 8.63 26.91
CA THR A 263 -11.10 8.89 25.50
C THR A 263 -10.48 7.65 24.87
N GLY A 264 -11.06 7.19 23.78
CA GLY A 264 -10.49 6.16 22.93
C GLY A 264 -9.97 6.79 21.65
N ASN A 265 -8.69 6.54 21.34
CA ASN A 265 -8.07 7.04 20.10
C ASN A 265 -7.76 5.91 19.13
N THR A 266 -7.96 6.16 17.83
CA THR A 266 -7.68 5.24 16.72
C THR A 266 -8.33 3.88 16.95
N LEU A 267 -9.65 3.91 17.21
CA LEU A 267 -10.38 2.74 17.65
C LEU A 267 -10.61 1.72 16.56
N TYR A 268 -10.89 2.18 15.34
CA TYR A 268 -11.17 1.28 14.25
C TYR A 268 -10.91 1.91 12.87
N TYR A 269 -10.36 1.10 11.95
CA TYR A 269 -10.24 1.44 10.52
C TYR A 269 -11.17 0.55 9.70
N TRP A 270 -11.97 1.16 8.86
CA TRP A 270 -12.61 0.50 7.72
C TRP A 270 -11.71 0.74 6.51
N THR A 271 -11.02 -0.29 6.07
CA THR A 271 -10.06 -0.24 4.96
C THR A 271 -9.94 -1.58 4.27
N GLY A 272 -9.51 -1.57 3.02
CA GLY A 272 -9.17 -2.78 2.25
C GLY A 272 -7.73 -3.25 2.42
N VAL A 273 -6.90 -2.52 3.17
CA VAL A 273 -5.49 -2.90 3.39
C VAL A 273 -5.41 -4.18 4.19
N SER A 274 -4.65 -5.14 3.68
CA SER A 274 -4.47 -6.44 4.32
C SER A 274 -3.40 -6.40 5.42
N GLY A 275 -3.56 -7.28 6.40
CA GLY A 275 -2.60 -7.43 7.51
C GLY A 275 -2.73 -6.37 8.59
N SER A 276 -1.64 -6.13 9.31
CA SER A 276 -1.60 -5.21 10.46
C SER A 276 -1.02 -3.84 10.14
N ILE A 277 -0.89 -3.51 8.86
CA ILE A 277 -0.35 -2.22 8.43
C ILE A 277 -1.44 -1.15 8.50
N SER A 278 -1.10 0.03 9.00
CA SER A 278 -1.99 1.17 8.95
C SER A 278 -2.14 1.66 7.50
N PRO A 279 -3.37 1.97 7.03
CA PRO A 279 -3.58 2.55 5.71
C PRO A 279 -2.97 3.94 5.56
N GLU A 280 -2.59 4.58 6.65
CA GLU A 280 -1.90 5.87 6.68
C GLU A 280 -0.39 5.74 6.46
N THR A 281 0.13 4.53 6.52
CA THR A 281 1.56 4.27 6.34
C THR A 281 1.96 4.68 4.93
N GLY A 282 2.92 5.61 4.83
CA GLY A 282 3.42 6.10 3.55
C GLY A 282 2.68 7.25 2.89
N MET A 283 1.63 7.74 3.49
CA MET A 283 1.08 9.02 3.04
C MET A 283 2.10 10.14 3.26
N GLY A 284 2.66 10.65 2.18
CA GLY A 284 3.51 11.84 2.20
C GLY A 284 4.89 11.68 2.82
N THR A 285 5.32 10.48 3.21
CA THR A 285 6.66 10.25 3.73
C THR A 285 7.48 9.41 2.77
N GLY A 286 8.56 9.99 2.24
CA GLY A 286 9.46 9.28 1.38
C GLY A 286 10.41 8.41 2.17
N ALA A 287 10.46 7.18 1.85
CA ALA A 287 11.63 6.29 1.87
C ALA A 287 11.23 4.99 1.19
N GLY A 288 11.57 4.82 -0.03
CA GLY A 288 11.42 3.54 -0.69
C GLY A 288 12.42 3.41 -1.79
N ASP A 289 13.22 2.39 -1.68
CA ASP A 289 14.16 1.92 -2.68
C ASP A 289 13.48 1.37 -3.95
N SER A 290 12.28 1.81 -4.27
CA SER A 290 11.75 1.48 -5.57
C SER A 290 12.40 2.40 -6.60
N MET A 291 13.32 1.84 -7.34
CA MET A 291 14.02 2.49 -8.45
C MET A 291 13.05 3.11 -9.47
N TYR A 292 11.79 2.71 -9.43
CA TYR A 292 10.75 3.06 -10.41
C TYR A 292 9.58 3.85 -9.81
N SER A 293 9.59 4.12 -8.50
CA SER A 293 8.62 5.04 -7.93
C SER A 293 9.09 6.48 -8.07
N SER A 294 8.16 7.38 -8.28
CA SER A 294 8.45 8.81 -8.26
C SER A 294 9.13 9.18 -6.95
N VAL A 295 10.26 9.83 -7.07
CA VAL A 295 11.09 10.40 -6.01
C VAL A 295 10.53 10.20 -4.60
N ALA A 296 11.13 9.27 -3.88
CA ALA A 296 11.10 9.17 -2.42
C ALA A 296 9.73 9.37 -1.72
N ILE A 297 8.63 9.36 -2.44
CA ILE A 297 7.30 9.51 -1.88
C ILE A 297 6.67 8.13 -1.80
N GLY A 298 6.69 7.57 -0.62
CA GLY A 298 5.75 6.56 -0.23
C GLY A 298 5.95 5.15 -0.74
N ALA A 299 7.13 4.62 -0.76
CA ALA A 299 7.23 3.19 -0.49
C ALA A 299 7.00 2.99 1.01
N ALA A 300 5.76 3.02 1.35
CA ALA A 300 5.33 2.78 2.69
C ALA A 300 5.26 1.30 2.97
N GLY A 301 6.32 0.81 3.35
CA GLY A 301 6.42 -0.56 3.75
C GLY A 301 7.70 -0.79 4.50
N ASN A 302 8.12 0.18 5.27
CA ASN A 302 9.22 -0.06 6.17
C ASN A 302 8.78 -1.15 7.15
N SER A 303 9.47 -2.28 7.11
CA SER A 303 9.29 -3.42 8.00
C SER A 303 9.41 -3.06 9.49
N SER A 304 9.83 -1.86 9.81
CA SER A 304 10.03 -1.33 11.15
C SER A 304 8.86 -0.49 11.67
N LEU A 305 7.83 -0.22 10.89
CA LEU A 305 6.70 0.56 11.36
C LEU A 305 5.76 -0.30 12.19
N ALA A 306 5.65 0.03 13.45
CA ALA A 306 4.68 -0.60 14.34
C ALA A 306 3.25 -0.23 13.89
N PRO A 307 2.28 -1.17 14.00
CA PRO A 307 0.88 -0.86 13.78
C PRO A 307 0.44 0.30 14.68
N THR A 308 -0.45 1.14 14.16
CA THR A 308 -1.04 2.22 14.96
C THR A 308 -1.80 1.63 16.14
N ALA A 309 -1.35 1.93 17.35
CA ALA A 309 -1.96 1.38 18.56
C ALA A 309 -3.30 2.06 18.89
N ARG A 310 -4.28 1.26 19.26
CA ARG A 310 -5.48 1.76 19.95
C ARG A 310 -5.10 2.23 21.34
N LYS A 311 -5.58 3.40 21.73
CA LYS A 311 -5.29 3.98 23.04
C LYS A 311 -6.59 4.27 23.77
N ILE A 312 -6.65 3.92 25.05
CA ILE A 312 -7.74 4.28 25.94
C ILE A 312 -7.15 5.10 27.08
N LEU A 313 -7.64 6.32 27.25
CA LEU A 313 -7.15 7.30 28.21
C LEU A 313 -8.25 7.59 29.22
N PHE A 314 -7.92 7.54 30.49
CA PHE A 314 -8.78 8.00 31.58
C PHE A 314 -8.35 9.40 32.01
N ASN A 315 -9.30 10.31 32.01
CA ASN A 315 -9.04 11.72 32.30
C ASN A 315 -9.79 12.13 33.56
N VAL A 316 -9.09 12.75 34.49
CA VAL A 316 -9.67 13.39 35.67
C VAL A 316 -9.17 14.83 35.71
N LYS A 317 -10.09 15.77 35.66
CA LYS A 317 -9.81 17.21 35.82
C LYS A 317 -10.43 17.74 37.06
N ILE A 318 -9.61 18.31 37.94
CA ILE A 318 -10.01 18.91 39.21
C ILE A 318 -9.65 20.39 39.16
N THR A 319 -10.60 21.25 39.55
CA THR A 319 -10.39 22.69 39.70
C THR A 319 -10.65 23.05 41.18
N PHE A 320 -9.71 23.72 41.79
CA PHE A 320 -9.77 24.17 43.18
C PHE A 320 -10.23 25.63 43.32
#